data_51640afd79e7aae0d5cd53ab861bc4c8
#
_entry.id   51640afd79e7aae0d5cd53ab861bc4c8
#
_cell.length_a   1.000
_cell.length_b   1.000
_cell.length_c   1.000
_cell.angle_alpha   90.00
_cell.angle_beta   90.00
_cell.angle_gamma   90.00
#
_symmetry.space_group_name_H-M   'P 1'
#
loop_
_entity.id
_entity.type
_entity.pdbx_description
1 polymer ?
#
loop_
_entity_poly.entity_id
_entity_poly.type
_entity_poly.pdbx_seq_one_letter_code
_entity_poly.pdbx_strand_id
1 'polypeptide(L)'
;AASDVYKRQAKRFWGKEWMKSLSACEVYGMRLAPGRTYLRYGCVLDLKTVPGRIDALVMGEHLYEVCIQASPPDEEALARLRARCAGQIGSWIDLLKGNLSPELLEILCAPEGGLFPAPEEWRFSCSCPDWADLCKHAAAVLYAFGVMLDKQPELLFTLRGMDSSVLIPKAPEPVPGGEDALDVDAGSLSDIFGISLD
;
A
#
# COMPACT_ATOMS: atom_id res chain seq x y z
N ALA A 1 13.08 -20.06 6.09
CA ALA A 1 13.42 -19.10 5.87
C ALA A 1 12.63 -18.01 5.13
N ALA A 2 13.20 -16.80 5.00
CA ALA A 2 12.49 -15.65 4.46
C ALA A 2 12.00 -15.88 3.01
N SER A 3 12.77 -16.58 2.18
CA SER A 3 12.45 -16.84 0.77
C SER A 3 11.13 -17.59 0.51
N ASP A 4 10.64 -18.36 1.48
CA ASP A 4 9.39 -19.13 1.29
C ASP A 4 8.12 -18.25 1.37
N VAL A 5 8.23 -17.09 1.98
CA VAL A 5 7.12 -16.14 2.09
C VAL A 5 6.75 -15.57 0.72
N TYR A 6 7.72 -15.34 -0.14
CA TYR A 6 7.54 -14.71 -1.45
C TYR A 6 7.16 -15.67 -2.58
N LYS A 7 7.33 -16.99 -2.39
CA LYS A 7 6.98 -18.01 -3.41
C LYS A 7 5.47 -18.12 -3.72
N ARG A 8 4.64 -17.56 -2.85
CA ARG A 8 3.18 -17.67 -2.94
C ARG A 8 2.61 -16.59 -3.87
N GLN A 9 1.53 -16.93 -4.59
CA GLN A 9 0.74 -15.93 -5.29
C GLN A 9 -0.05 -15.06 -4.31
N ALA A 10 -0.22 -13.78 -4.64
CA ALA A 10 -1.11 -12.89 -3.93
C ALA A 10 -2.55 -13.41 -3.95
N LYS A 11 -3.22 -13.38 -2.80
CA LYS A 11 -4.56 -13.96 -2.60
C LYS A 11 -5.59 -12.95 -2.14
N ARG A 12 -5.16 -11.90 -1.42
CA ARG A 12 -6.03 -10.86 -0.89
C ARG A 12 -6.17 -9.71 -1.88
N PHE A 13 -7.06 -8.78 -1.58
CA PHE A 13 -7.43 -7.69 -2.47
C PHE A 13 -6.22 -6.90 -2.99
N TRP A 14 -5.47 -6.25 -2.12
CA TRP A 14 -4.38 -5.35 -2.52
C TRP A 14 -3.27 -6.03 -3.32
N GLY A 15 -2.90 -7.23 -2.92
CA GLY A 15 -1.90 -8.00 -3.68
C GLY A 15 -2.40 -8.43 -5.05
N LYS A 16 -3.68 -8.78 -5.18
CA LYS A 16 -4.29 -9.12 -6.49
C LYS A 16 -4.37 -7.91 -7.41
N GLU A 17 -4.87 -6.78 -6.92
CA GLU A 17 -4.97 -5.56 -7.73
C GLU A 17 -3.58 -5.02 -8.10
N TRP A 18 -2.59 -5.15 -7.23
CA TRP A 18 -1.19 -4.88 -7.55
C TRP A 18 -0.71 -5.74 -8.74
N MET A 19 -0.93 -7.06 -8.69
CA MET A 19 -0.54 -7.97 -9.79
C MET A 19 -1.27 -7.64 -11.09
N LYS A 20 -2.53 -7.25 -11.01
CA LYS A 20 -3.34 -6.85 -12.15
C LYS A 20 -2.80 -5.55 -12.76
N SER A 21 -2.51 -4.56 -11.95
CA SER A 21 -1.93 -3.28 -12.38
C SER A 21 -0.58 -3.48 -13.08
N LEU A 22 0.33 -4.28 -12.53
CA LEU A 22 1.58 -4.64 -13.19
C LEU A 22 1.35 -5.32 -14.55
N SER A 23 0.39 -6.25 -14.61
CA SER A 23 0.11 -7.00 -15.84
C SER A 23 -0.55 -6.15 -16.94
N ALA A 24 -1.27 -5.11 -16.56
CA ALA A 24 -1.88 -4.16 -17.48
C ALA A 24 -0.86 -3.16 -18.05
N CYS A 25 0.33 -3.04 -17.45
CA CYS A 25 1.36 -2.12 -17.90
C CYS A 25 2.10 -2.70 -19.11
N GLU A 26 1.78 -2.23 -20.31
CA GLU A 26 2.40 -2.70 -21.55
C GLU A 26 3.90 -2.46 -21.60
N VAL A 27 4.38 -1.37 -20.98
CA VAL A 27 5.81 -1.00 -20.91
C VAL A 27 6.64 -2.12 -20.29
N TYR A 28 6.07 -2.88 -19.36
CA TYR A 28 6.79 -3.94 -18.62
C TYR A 28 6.54 -5.35 -19.19
N GLY A 29 5.63 -5.52 -20.14
CA GLY A 29 5.04 -6.79 -20.54
C GLY A 29 6.01 -7.96 -20.69
N MET A 30 7.04 -7.85 -21.52
CA MET A 30 8.01 -8.93 -21.77
C MET A 30 8.94 -9.22 -20.57
N ARG A 31 9.14 -8.24 -19.67
CA ARG A 31 10.05 -8.35 -18.52
C ARG A 31 9.40 -8.98 -17.29
N LEU A 32 8.08 -8.96 -17.22
CA LEU A 32 7.33 -9.50 -16.09
C LEU A 32 7.37 -11.02 -15.99
N ALA A 33 7.29 -11.73 -17.12
CA ALA A 33 7.26 -13.20 -17.12
C ALA A 33 8.52 -13.84 -16.50
N PRO A 34 9.76 -13.42 -16.86
CA PRO A 34 10.97 -13.87 -16.19
C PRO A 34 11.00 -13.52 -14.69
N GLY A 35 10.53 -12.34 -14.30
CA GLY A 35 10.45 -11.93 -12.90
C GLY A 35 9.53 -12.84 -12.07
N ARG A 36 8.37 -13.21 -12.63
CA ARG A 36 7.46 -14.19 -11.99
C ARG A 36 8.12 -15.55 -11.77
N THR A 37 8.94 -15.97 -12.71
CA THR A 37 9.72 -17.22 -12.59
C THR A 37 10.72 -17.14 -11.45
N TYR A 38 11.47 -16.04 -11.35
CA TYR A 38 12.41 -15.79 -10.26
C TYR A 38 11.72 -15.79 -8.88
N LEU A 39 10.54 -15.18 -8.79
CA LEU A 39 9.74 -15.24 -7.54
C LEU A 39 9.40 -16.68 -7.17
N ARG A 40 8.89 -17.48 -8.10
CA ARG A 40 8.48 -18.87 -7.87
C ARG A 40 9.62 -19.75 -7.39
N TYR A 41 10.82 -19.54 -7.91
CA TYR A 41 12.03 -20.24 -7.48
C TYR A 41 12.60 -19.73 -6.15
N GLY A 42 11.99 -18.69 -5.56
CA GLY A 42 12.44 -18.11 -4.29
C GLY A 42 13.75 -17.36 -4.41
N CYS A 43 14.02 -16.78 -5.57
CA CYS A 43 15.24 -16.02 -5.82
C CYS A 43 15.25 -14.67 -5.06
N VAL A 44 14.12 -14.13 -4.63
CA VAL A 44 14.06 -12.96 -3.74
C VAL A 44 14.38 -13.44 -2.32
N LEU A 45 15.55 -13.09 -1.83
CA LEU A 45 16.08 -13.56 -0.54
C LEU A 45 15.67 -12.63 0.59
N ASP A 46 15.71 -11.33 0.36
CA ASP A 46 15.34 -10.29 1.30
C ASP A 46 14.62 -9.15 0.59
N LEU A 47 13.67 -8.52 1.28
CA LEU A 47 12.94 -7.36 0.81
C LEU A 47 12.55 -6.47 1.98
N LYS A 48 12.95 -5.22 1.90
CA LYS A 48 12.65 -4.18 2.88
C LYS A 48 11.98 -2.99 2.20
N THR A 49 10.85 -2.56 2.72
CA THR A 49 10.17 -1.34 2.28
C THR A 49 10.45 -0.21 3.25
N VAL A 50 10.86 0.92 2.73
CA VAL A 50 11.05 2.18 3.46
C VAL A 50 10.28 3.29 2.72
N PRO A 51 10.07 4.47 3.30
CA PRO A 51 9.35 5.55 2.63
C PRO A 51 9.93 5.84 1.24
N GLY A 52 9.08 5.71 0.21
CA GLY A 52 9.43 5.95 -1.19
C GLY A 52 10.28 4.87 -1.86
N ARG A 53 10.64 3.75 -1.19
CA ARG A 53 11.63 2.83 -1.73
C ARG A 53 11.46 1.39 -1.25
N ILE A 54 11.80 0.45 -2.11
CA ILE A 54 11.99 -0.97 -1.82
C ILE A 54 13.45 -1.32 -2.07
N ASP A 55 14.13 -1.89 -1.08
CA ASP A 55 15.46 -2.47 -1.20
C ASP A 55 15.33 -4.00 -1.12
N ALA A 56 16.02 -4.73 -1.99
CA ALA A 56 15.92 -6.18 -2.02
C ALA A 56 17.24 -6.86 -2.46
N LEU A 57 17.40 -8.11 -2.03
CA LEU A 57 18.46 -8.99 -2.48
C LEU A 57 17.85 -10.12 -3.31
N VAL A 58 18.35 -10.28 -4.53
CA VAL A 58 17.85 -11.28 -5.48
C VAL A 58 18.99 -12.17 -5.95
N MET A 59 18.84 -13.49 -5.79
CA MET A 59 19.77 -14.48 -6.30
C MET A 59 19.51 -14.76 -7.77
N GLY A 60 20.53 -14.60 -8.59
CA GLY A 60 20.56 -15.04 -9.98
C GLY A 60 21.85 -15.85 -10.20
N GLU A 61 22.64 -15.53 -11.22
CA GLU A 61 24.01 -16.05 -11.37
C GLU A 61 24.91 -15.56 -10.23
N HIS A 62 24.61 -14.36 -9.73
CA HIS A 62 25.21 -13.74 -8.57
C HIS A 62 24.12 -13.20 -7.65
N LEU A 63 24.51 -12.74 -6.48
CA LEU A 63 23.63 -11.97 -5.60
C LEU A 63 23.56 -10.54 -6.12
N TYR A 64 22.33 -10.09 -6.46
CA TYR A 64 22.08 -8.77 -6.98
C TYR A 64 21.35 -7.90 -5.96
N GLU A 65 21.80 -6.67 -5.83
CA GLU A 65 21.11 -5.62 -5.07
C GLU A 65 20.12 -4.92 -5.99
N VAL A 66 18.88 -4.84 -5.55
CA VAL A 66 17.79 -4.19 -6.28
C VAL A 66 17.24 -3.06 -5.43
N CYS A 67 17.15 -1.88 -6.02
CA CYS A 67 16.50 -0.73 -5.43
C CYS A 67 15.38 -0.26 -6.37
N ILE A 68 14.18 -0.17 -5.87
CA ILE A 68 13.00 0.34 -6.59
C ILE A 68 12.49 1.56 -5.84
N GLN A 69 12.44 2.71 -6.50
CA GLN A 69 11.90 3.93 -5.94
C GLN A 69 10.57 4.25 -6.60
N ALA A 70 9.62 4.71 -5.80
CA ALA A 70 8.34 5.23 -6.25
C ALA A 70 8.22 6.70 -5.83
N SER A 71 7.98 7.58 -6.77
CA SER A 71 7.69 8.98 -6.44
C SER A 71 6.39 9.08 -5.63
N PRO A 72 6.30 9.95 -4.63
CA PRO A 72 5.02 10.27 -4.01
C PRO A 72 4.09 10.86 -5.09
N PRO A 73 2.76 10.72 -4.94
CA PRO A 73 1.84 11.44 -5.80
C PRO A 73 2.04 12.94 -5.60
N ASP A 74 1.85 13.72 -6.66
CA ASP A 74 1.85 15.16 -6.52
C ASP A 74 0.68 15.62 -5.63
N GLU A 75 0.79 16.84 -5.08
CA GLU A 75 -0.20 17.34 -4.13
C GLU A 75 -1.58 17.50 -4.75
N GLU A 76 -1.66 17.82 -6.04
CA GLU A 76 -2.92 17.95 -6.76
C GLU A 76 -3.59 16.59 -7.00
N ALA A 77 -2.82 15.56 -7.41
CA ALA A 77 -3.31 14.20 -7.54
C ALA A 77 -3.83 13.67 -6.20
N LEU A 78 -3.08 13.93 -5.12
CA LEU A 78 -3.47 13.53 -3.79
C LEU A 78 -4.74 14.25 -3.30
N ALA A 79 -4.87 15.55 -3.57
CA ALA A 79 -6.06 16.32 -3.25
C ALA A 79 -7.29 15.79 -4.02
N ARG A 80 -7.14 15.48 -5.31
CA ARG A 80 -8.20 14.84 -6.11
C ARG A 80 -8.60 13.47 -5.55
N LEU A 81 -7.63 12.65 -5.18
CA LEU A 81 -7.90 11.33 -4.60
C LEU A 81 -8.66 11.47 -3.27
N ARG A 82 -8.22 12.37 -2.39
CA ARG A 82 -8.92 12.69 -1.13
C ARG A 82 -10.36 13.13 -1.36
N ALA A 83 -10.58 14.05 -2.29
CA ALA A 83 -11.92 14.57 -2.59
C ALA A 83 -12.86 13.45 -3.10
N ARG A 84 -12.34 12.54 -3.93
CA ARG A 84 -13.09 11.39 -4.44
C ARG A 84 -13.40 10.35 -3.36
N CYS A 85 -12.52 10.20 -2.38
CA CYS A 85 -12.68 9.25 -1.27
C CYS A 85 -13.44 9.84 -0.07
N ALA A 86 -13.69 11.16 -0.04
CA ALA A 86 -14.23 11.86 1.11
C ALA A 86 -15.56 11.25 1.59
N GLY A 87 -15.62 10.91 2.88
CA GLY A 87 -16.81 10.34 3.52
C GLY A 87 -17.14 8.89 3.13
N GLN A 88 -16.35 8.26 2.24
CA GLN A 88 -16.59 6.90 1.78
C GLN A 88 -15.74 5.86 2.52
N ILE A 89 -14.64 6.27 3.16
CA ILE A 89 -13.78 5.39 3.95
C ILE A 89 -14.18 5.52 5.42
N GLY A 90 -14.88 4.53 5.94
CA GLY A 90 -15.38 4.54 7.32
C GLY A 90 -14.28 4.27 8.35
N SER A 91 -13.28 3.45 8.00
CA SER A 91 -12.19 3.13 8.89
C SER A 91 -10.91 2.76 8.16
N TRP A 92 -9.76 2.96 8.83
CA TRP A 92 -8.47 2.47 8.36
C TRP A 92 -8.44 0.95 8.15
N ILE A 93 -9.11 0.23 9.04
CA ILE A 93 -9.17 -1.24 8.97
C ILE A 93 -9.91 -1.70 7.71
N ASP A 94 -11.00 -1.04 7.32
CA ASP A 94 -11.74 -1.38 6.11
C ASP A 94 -10.92 -1.08 4.87
N LEU A 95 -10.19 0.04 4.84
CA LEU A 95 -9.26 0.37 3.77
C LEU A 95 -8.19 -0.71 3.62
N LEU A 96 -7.52 -1.10 4.70
CA LEU A 96 -6.47 -2.13 4.66
C LEU A 96 -6.99 -3.50 4.24
N LYS A 97 -8.21 -3.87 4.64
CA LYS A 97 -8.83 -5.14 4.25
C LYS A 97 -9.38 -5.12 2.83
N GLY A 98 -9.51 -3.95 2.22
CA GLY A 98 -10.21 -3.78 0.94
C GLY A 98 -11.72 -3.96 1.06
N ASN A 99 -12.30 -3.77 2.25
CA ASN A 99 -13.73 -3.82 2.52
C ASN A 99 -14.38 -2.47 2.19
N LEU A 100 -14.32 -2.09 0.92
CA LEU A 100 -14.81 -0.82 0.41
C LEU A 100 -15.80 -1.09 -0.72
N SER A 101 -16.58 -0.08 -1.09
CA SER A 101 -17.49 -0.21 -2.23
C SER A 101 -16.69 -0.47 -3.52
N PRO A 102 -17.26 -1.17 -4.52
CA PRO A 102 -16.61 -1.39 -5.80
C PRO A 102 -16.14 -0.08 -6.46
N GLU A 103 -16.96 0.95 -6.39
CA GLU A 103 -16.68 2.27 -6.98
C GLU A 103 -15.46 2.92 -6.32
N LEU A 104 -15.35 2.80 -4.99
CA LEU A 104 -14.21 3.33 -4.25
C LEU A 104 -12.92 2.54 -4.55
N LEU A 105 -13.03 1.23 -4.70
CA LEU A 105 -11.90 0.38 -5.07
C LEU A 105 -11.40 0.72 -6.49
N GLU A 106 -12.29 0.98 -7.44
CA GLU A 106 -11.92 1.45 -8.79
C GLU A 106 -11.17 2.77 -8.74
N ILE A 107 -11.59 3.72 -7.89
CA ILE A 107 -10.91 4.99 -7.69
C ILE A 107 -9.50 4.78 -7.14
N LEU A 108 -9.37 3.96 -6.09
CA LEU A 108 -8.09 3.71 -5.42
C LEU A 108 -7.09 2.93 -6.28
N CYS A 109 -7.59 2.04 -7.13
CA CYS A 109 -6.77 1.21 -8.02
C CYS A 109 -6.66 1.78 -9.44
N ALA A 110 -7.20 2.98 -9.71
CA ALA A 110 -7.12 3.60 -11.02
C ALA A 110 -5.66 3.73 -11.48
N PRO A 111 -5.35 3.46 -12.77
CA PRO A 111 -3.99 3.59 -13.30
C PRO A 111 -3.46 5.03 -13.20
N GLU A 112 -4.35 6.02 -13.33
CA GLU A 112 -4.02 7.43 -13.19
C GLU A 112 -4.67 8.00 -11.93
N GLY A 113 -3.85 8.58 -11.07
CA GLY A 113 -4.31 9.26 -9.85
C GLY A 113 -4.83 8.32 -8.75
N GLY A 114 -4.60 7.01 -8.86
CA GLY A 114 -4.85 6.03 -7.80
C GLY A 114 -3.68 5.91 -6.83
N LEU A 115 -3.72 4.86 -5.99
CA LEU A 115 -2.65 4.58 -5.02
C LEU A 115 -1.43 3.90 -5.64
N PHE A 116 -1.61 3.15 -6.73
CA PHE A 116 -0.50 2.46 -7.38
C PHE A 116 0.33 3.45 -8.18
N PRO A 117 1.68 3.35 -8.09
CA PRO A 117 2.53 4.21 -8.89
C PRO A 117 2.32 3.99 -10.38
N ALA A 118 2.19 5.07 -11.15
CA ALA A 118 2.19 5.04 -12.60
C ALA A 118 3.59 4.70 -13.14
N PRO A 119 3.73 4.23 -14.40
CA PRO A 119 5.03 3.87 -14.97
C PRO A 119 6.10 4.95 -14.85
N GLU A 120 5.72 6.21 -14.97
CA GLU A 120 6.62 7.37 -14.95
C GLU A 120 7.13 7.69 -13.53
N GLU A 121 6.41 7.22 -12.52
CA GLU A 121 6.74 7.44 -11.11
C GLU A 121 7.79 6.46 -10.58
N TRP A 122 8.15 5.44 -11.39
CA TRP A 122 9.12 4.43 -10.99
C TRP A 122 10.56 4.81 -11.38
N ARG A 123 11.49 4.41 -10.51
CA ARG A 123 12.94 4.37 -10.81
C ARG A 123 13.46 3.02 -10.35
N PHE A 124 14.06 2.29 -11.28
CA PHE A 124 14.63 0.97 -11.03
C PHE A 124 16.15 1.05 -11.05
N SER A 125 16.80 0.37 -10.10
CA SER A 125 18.24 0.16 -10.08
C SER A 125 18.52 -1.28 -9.69
N CYS A 126 19.43 -1.92 -10.40
CA CYS A 126 19.86 -3.28 -10.12
C CYS A 126 21.36 -3.41 -10.44
N SER A 127 22.11 -4.12 -9.59
CA SER A 127 23.54 -4.37 -9.82
C SER A 127 23.81 -5.40 -10.93
N CYS A 128 22.77 -5.91 -11.63
CA CYS A 128 22.94 -6.83 -12.76
C CYS A 128 23.36 -6.09 -14.04
N PRO A 129 23.97 -6.81 -15.02
CA PRO A 129 24.43 -6.21 -16.27
C PRO A 129 23.31 -5.95 -17.29
N ASP A 130 22.04 -6.16 -16.95
CA ASP A 130 20.91 -5.88 -17.84
C ASP A 130 20.68 -4.36 -17.96
N TRP A 131 20.64 -3.85 -19.18
CA TRP A 131 20.49 -2.42 -19.49
C TRP A 131 19.05 -1.93 -19.51
N ALA A 132 18.08 -2.86 -19.32
CA ALA A 132 16.67 -2.49 -19.33
C ALA A 132 16.29 -1.76 -18.04
N ASP A 133 15.40 -0.76 -18.15
CA ASP A 133 14.85 -0.05 -17.01
C ASP A 133 14.27 -1.02 -15.98
N LEU A 134 13.47 -2.01 -16.43
CA LEU A 134 12.97 -3.09 -15.61
C LEU A 134 13.63 -4.41 -15.99
N CYS A 135 14.64 -4.85 -15.24
CA CYS A 135 15.23 -6.18 -15.40
C CYS A 135 14.40 -7.27 -14.72
N LYS A 136 14.71 -8.55 -15.01
CA LYS A 136 14.01 -9.70 -14.39
C LYS A 136 14.09 -9.73 -12.86
N HIS A 137 15.17 -9.19 -12.26
CA HIS A 137 15.36 -9.16 -10.81
C HIS A 137 14.45 -8.10 -10.17
N ALA A 138 14.40 -6.89 -10.75
CA ALA A 138 13.48 -5.85 -10.31
C ALA A 138 12.01 -6.27 -10.50
N ALA A 139 11.68 -6.94 -11.60
CA ALA A 139 10.36 -7.52 -11.81
C ALA A 139 9.99 -8.56 -10.74
N ALA A 140 10.96 -9.41 -10.33
CA ALA A 140 10.74 -10.37 -9.24
C ALA A 140 10.45 -9.67 -7.91
N VAL A 141 11.12 -8.54 -7.63
CA VAL A 141 10.89 -7.73 -6.43
C VAL A 141 9.50 -7.11 -6.44
N LEU A 142 9.03 -6.56 -7.58
CA LEU A 142 7.66 -6.05 -7.70
C LEU A 142 6.61 -7.13 -7.41
N TYR A 143 6.82 -8.36 -7.91
CA TYR A 143 5.94 -9.48 -7.59
C TYR A 143 6.01 -9.88 -6.11
N ALA A 144 7.21 -9.89 -5.50
CA ALA A 144 7.39 -10.18 -4.08
C ALA A 144 6.68 -9.14 -3.21
N PHE A 145 6.77 -7.88 -3.56
CA PHE A 145 6.06 -6.79 -2.88
C PHE A 145 4.54 -7.00 -2.91
N GLY A 146 3.98 -7.37 -4.07
CA GLY A 146 2.55 -7.69 -4.18
C GLY A 146 2.12 -8.85 -3.25
N VAL A 147 2.99 -9.84 -3.04
CA VAL A 147 2.73 -10.91 -2.06
C VAL A 147 2.77 -10.38 -0.62
N MET A 148 3.65 -9.41 -0.33
CA MET A 148 3.70 -8.77 0.99
C MET A 148 2.44 -7.96 1.28
N LEU A 149 1.85 -7.30 0.29
CA LEU A 149 0.60 -6.55 0.44
C LEU A 149 -0.58 -7.42 0.92
N ASP A 150 -0.52 -8.73 0.74
CA ASP A 150 -1.51 -9.65 1.31
C ASP A 150 -1.52 -9.67 2.84
N LYS A 151 -0.40 -9.37 3.46
CA LYS A 151 -0.21 -9.40 4.91
C LYS A 151 -0.11 -8.00 5.52
N GLN A 152 0.50 -7.11 4.78
CA GLN A 152 0.88 -5.76 5.21
C GLN A 152 0.49 -4.75 4.11
N PRO A 153 -0.80 -4.54 3.86
CA PRO A 153 -1.27 -3.61 2.82
C PRO A 153 -0.83 -2.17 3.07
N GLU A 154 -0.54 -1.80 4.32
CA GLU A 154 0.03 -0.50 4.71
C GLU A 154 1.38 -0.19 4.05
N LEU A 155 2.11 -1.20 3.60
CA LEU A 155 3.36 -1.02 2.85
C LEU A 155 3.17 -0.24 1.54
N LEU A 156 1.95 -0.24 0.98
CA LEU A 156 1.65 0.55 -0.20
C LEU A 156 1.77 2.05 0.10
N PHE A 157 1.28 2.48 1.26
CA PHE A 157 1.41 3.88 1.71
C PHE A 157 2.86 4.23 2.02
N THR A 158 3.58 3.31 2.68
CA THR A 158 5.02 3.47 2.92
C THR A 158 5.78 3.64 1.61
N LEU A 159 5.52 2.78 0.61
CA LEU A 159 6.14 2.88 -0.71
C LEU A 159 5.83 4.20 -1.42
N ARG A 160 4.62 4.73 -1.25
CA ARG A 160 4.25 6.04 -1.81
C ARG A 160 4.75 7.23 -0.98
N GLY A 161 5.45 6.99 0.14
CA GLY A 161 5.90 8.05 1.05
C GLY A 161 4.75 8.83 1.67
N MET A 162 3.57 8.21 1.80
CA MET A 162 2.36 8.84 2.31
C MET A 162 2.07 8.38 3.74
N ASP A 163 1.53 9.30 4.54
CA ASP A 163 0.88 8.93 5.79
C ASP A 163 -0.48 8.27 5.49
N SER A 164 -0.76 7.19 6.19
CA SER A 164 -2.01 6.45 6.03
C SER A 164 -3.27 7.25 6.37
N SER A 165 -3.13 8.26 7.25
CA SER A 165 -4.22 9.17 7.63
C SER A 165 -4.65 10.12 6.51
N VAL A 166 -3.88 10.17 5.44
CA VAL A 166 -4.11 11.08 4.29
C VAL A 166 -5.49 10.86 3.63
N LEU A 167 -5.98 9.63 3.59
CA LEU A 167 -7.27 9.29 2.97
C LEU A 167 -8.44 9.22 3.96
N ILE A 168 -8.16 9.30 5.25
CA ILE A 168 -9.20 9.24 6.28
C ILE A 168 -9.39 10.64 6.84
N PRO A 169 -10.61 11.18 6.86
CA PRO A 169 -10.85 12.46 7.52
C PRO A 169 -10.34 12.35 8.96
N LYS A 170 -9.46 13.28 9.37
CA LYS A 170 -9.20 13.47 10.79
C LYS A 170 -10.56 13.71 11.45
N ALA A 171 -10.84 12.94 12.53
CA ALA A 171 -11.95 13.32 13.40
C ALA A 171 -11.80 14.82 13.70
N PRO A 172 -12.91 15.60 13.62
CA PRO A 172 -12.83 17.02 13.94
C PRO A 172 -12.13 17.13 15.29
N GLU A 173 -11.04 17.91 15.33
CA GLU A 173 -10.38 18.20 16.60
C GLU A 173 -11.44 18.80 17.52
N PRO A 174 -11.52 18.37 18.77
CA PRO A 174 -12.47 18.99 19.71
C PRO A 174 -12.19 20.48 19.70
N VAL A 175 -13.20 21.26 19.32
CA VAL A 175 -13.09 22.72 19.24
C VAL A 175 -12.70 23.20 20.64
N PRO A 176 -11.52 23.78 20.86
CA PRO A 176 -11.19 24.32 22.17
C PRO A 176 -12.09 25.56 22.37
N GLY A 177 -13.10 25.43 23.21
CA GLY A 177 -13.96 26.56 23.57
C GLY A 177 -15.46 26.37 23.48
N GLY A 178 -15.97 25.15 23.54
CA GLY A 178 -17.35 24.89 23.93
C GLY A 178 -17.38 24.61 25.45
N GLU A 179 -17.49 25.62 26.28
CA GLU A 179 -17.88 25.46 27.67
C GLU A 179 -19.39 25.14 27.80
N ASP A 180 -19.85 24.15 27.04
CA ASP A 180 -21.02 23.35 27.35
C ASP A 180 -20.52 21.93 27.63
N ALA A 181 -19.70 21.81 28.68
CA ALA A 181 -19.66 20.58 29.42
C ALA A 181 -21.11 20.31 29.81
N LEU A 182 -21.72 19.28 29.24
CA LEU A 182 -22.91 18.73 29.80
C LEU A 182 -22.59 18.47 31.27
N ASP A 183 -23.13 19.30 32.13
CA ASP A 183 -23.07 19.14 33.59
C ASP A 183 -23.95 17.93 33.90
N VAL A 184 -23.40 16.75 33.61
CA VAL A 184 -24.04 15.47 33.91
C VAL A 184 -23.76 15.21 35.34
N ASP A 185 -24.69 15.65 36.20
CA ASP A 185 -24.60 15.37 37.63
C ASP A 185 -24.55 13.84 37.87
N ALA A 186 -23.94 13.42 38.97
CA ALA A 186 -23.78 12.02 39.34
C ALA A 186 -25.13 11.26 39.46
N GLY A 187 -26.22 11.98 39.70
CA GLY A 187 -27.57 11.41 39.73
C GLY A 187 -28.06 10.97 38.35
N SER A 188 -27.79 11.77 37.31
CA SER A 188 -28.17 11.43 35.92
C SER A 188 -27.43 10.21 35.40
N LEU A 189 -26.16 9.99 35.79
CA LEU A 189 -25.39 8.80 35.42
C LEU A 189 -25.92 7.54 36.08
N SER A 190 -26.34 7.61 37.36
CA SER A 190 -26.91 6.48 38.06
C SER A 190 -28.25 6.01 37.46
N ASP A 191 -29.08 6.94 36.98
CA ASP A 191 -30.35 6.62 36.29
C ASP A 191 -30.14 6.02 34.90
N ILE A 192 -29.14 6.45 34.15
CA ILE A 192 -28.85 5.96 32.79
C ILE A 192 -28.18 4.58 32.83
N PHE A 193 -27.29 4.33 33.77
CA PHE A 193 -26.50 3.10 33.83
C PHE A 193 -26.97 2.11 34.89
N GLY A 194 -27.96 2.46 35.74
CA GLY A 194 -28.51 1.58 36.78
C GLY A 194 -27.46 1.17 37.83
N ILE A 195 -26.47 2.00 38.10
CA ILE A 195 -25.37 1.71 39.03
C ILE A 195 -25.53 2.62 40.25
N SER A 196 -25.76 2.02 41.42
CA SER A 196 -25.72 2.77 42.68
C SER A 196 -24.24 3.02 43.05
N LEU A 197 -23.82 4.28 43.10
CA LEU A 197 -22.51 4.69 43.60
C LEU A 197 -22.68 4.94 45.12
N ASP A 198 -22.30 3.96 45.94
CA ASP A 198 -22.10 4.10 47.39
C ASP A 198 -20.73 4.69 47.68
#